data_8c2053de1f3af04317e4fc2ecea75047
#
_entry.id   8c2053de1f3af04317e4fc2ecea75047
#
_cell.length_a   1.000
_cell.length_b   1.000
_cell.length_c   1.000
_cell.angle_alpha   90.00
_cell.angle_beta   90.00
_cell.angle_gamma   90.00
#
_symmetry.space_group_name_H-M   'P 1'
#
loop_
_entity.id
_entity.type
_entity.pdbx_description
1 polymer ?
#
loop_
_entity_poly.entity_id
_entity_poly.type
_entity_poly.pdbx_seq_one_letter_code
_entity_poly.pdbx_strand_id
1 'polypeptide(L)'
;MRPKIEEHIAEKISSFEEGMIFFIDDFLDFGGSESVKKALYRLETKDKIKRLSHGIYYKPKFSKIVGELLPSVEEIAQAIARRDKARIIPTGIYAENILGLTTQVPMKLVFLTDGASRVVKIDNKTIQFKTSVPKNLSTKGKISTLVIQALKNIKKENVNEAIIQQIEKHLKNESKENILHDAKLAPEWIRKIMLKSTENE
;
A
#
# COMPACT_ATOMS: atom_id res chain seq x y z
N MET A 1 38.87 16.45 -8.21
CA MET A 1 38.35 15.17 -8.71
C MET A 1 36.83 15.27 -8.72
N ARG A 2 36.14 15.05 -9.83
CA ARG A 2 34.65 15.06 -9.79
C ARG A 2 34.21 13.86 -8.96
N PRO A 3 33.37 14.03 -7.94
CA PRO A 3 32.88 12.92 -7.14
C PRO A 3 32.20 11.89 -8.07
N LYS A 4 32.44 10.61 -7.81
CA LYS A 4 31.82 9.55 -8.62
C LYS A 4 30.31 9.53 -8.37
N ILE A 5 29.52 9.19 -9.39
CA ILE A 5 28.05 9.05 -9.29
C ILE A 5 27.64 8.25 -8.04
N GLU A 6 28.40 7.21 -7.70
CA GLU A 6 28.19 6.38 -6.50
C GLU A 6 28.29 7.20 -5.20
N GLU A 7 29.22 8.16 -5.11
CA GLU A 7 29.42 9.00 -3.92
C GLU A 7 28.23 9.93 -3.71
N HIS A 8 27.73 10.59 -4.77
CA HIS A 8 26.55 11.44 -4.70
C HIS A 8 25.29 10.65 -4.32
N ILE A 9 25.12 9.45 -4.90
CA ILE A 9 24.00 8.57 -4.56
C ILE A 9 24.10 8.12 -3.09
N ALA A 10 25.28 7.74 -2.64
CA ALA A 10 25.51 7.32 -1.25
C ALA A 10 25.21 8.46 -0.25
N GLU A 11 25.64 9.68 -0.57
CA GLU A 11 25.38 10.89 0.22
C GLU A 11 23.88 11.15 0.32
N LYS A 12 23.16 11.14 -0.81
CA LYS A 12 21.71 11.30 -0.81
C LYS A 12 21.00 10.21 0.00
N ILE A 13 21.40 8.93 -0.12
CA ILE A 13 20.84 7.83 0.67
C ILE A 13 21.16 8.00 2.16
N SER A 14 22.32 8.52 2.52
CA SER A 14 22.66 8.75 3.93
C SER A 14 21.69 9.71 4.61
N SER A 15 21.13 10.67 3.88
CA SER A 15 20.13 11.62 4.38
C SER A 15 18.72 11.04 4.48
N PHE A 16 18.45 9.88 3.91
CA PHE A 16 17.15 9.21 4.02
C PHE A 16 16.93 8.67 5.42
N GLU A 17 15.67 8.58 5.84
CA GLU A 17 15.30 7.86 7.04
C GLU A 17 15.54 6.35 6.88
N GLU A 18 15.88 5.68 7.99
CA GLU A 18 15.97 4.22 7.99
C GLU A 18 14.61 3.59 7.64
N GLY A 19 14.63 2.57 6.78
CA GLY A 19 13.43 1.92 6.24
C GLY A 19 12.85 2.64 5.01
N MET A 20 13.36 3.80 4.62
CA MET A 20 12.87 4.52 3.44
C MET A 20 13.06 3.70 2.17
N ILE A 21 11.97 3.58 1.40
CA ILE A 21 11.94 2.92 0.10
C ILE A 21 12.19 3.94 -1.00
N PHE A 22 13.06 3.59 -1.95
CA PHE A 22 13.43 4.45 -3.08
C PHE A 22 13.64 3.64 -4.36
N PHE A 23 13.77 4.35 -5.49
CA PHE A 23 13.76 3.78 -6.83
C PHE A 23 14.98 4.28 -7.63
N ILE A 24 15.28 3.61 -8.76
CA ILE A 24 16.32 4.05 -9.69
C ILE A 24 16.03 5.49 -10.14
N ASP A 25 14.75 5.81 -10.39
CA ASP A 25 14.31 7.10 -10.91
C ASP A 25 14.65 8.27 -9.99
N ASP A 26 14.77 8.03 -8.66
CA ASP A 26 15.11 9.05 -7.66
C ASP A 26 16.55 9.60 -7.81
N PHE A 27 17.37 8.97 -8.64
CA PHE A 27 18.80 9.29 -8.79
C PHE A 27 19.20 9.63 -10.24
N LEU A 28 18.25 9.75 -11.16
CA LEU A 28 18.54 10.02 -12.58
C LEU A 28 19.20 11.40 -12.80
N ASP A 29 19.04 12.33 -11.86
CA ASP A 29 19.72 13.62 -11.87
C ASP A 29 21.25 13.49 -11.71
N PHE A 30 21.75 12.39 -11.14
CA PHE A 30 23.18 12.16 -10.95
C PHE A 30 23.85 11.46 -12.14
N GLY A 31 23.07 10.90 -13.07
CA GLY A 31 23.60 10.22 -14.25
C GLY A 31 22.57 9.38 -14.99
N GLY A 32 22.98 8.83 -16.13
CA GLY A 32 22.12 7.96 -16.92
C GLY A 32 21.75 6.67 -16.17
N SER A 33 20.59 6.08 -16.52
CA SER A 33 19.99 4.90 -15.86
C SER A 33 20.99 3.76 -15.63
N GLU A 34 21.84 3.43 -16.60
CA GLU A 34 22.83 2.35 -16.46
C GLU A 34 23.93 2.66 -15.44
N SER A 35 24.37 3.94 -15.35
CA SER A 35 25.36 4.35 -14.36
C SER A 35 24.78 4.34 -12.95
N VAL A 36 23.52 4.76 -12.80
CA VAL A 36 22.76 4.72 -11.53
C VAL A 36 22.56 3.27 -11.09
N LYS A 37 22.14 2.37 -11.98
CA LYS A 37 21.99 0.93 -11.67
C LYS A 37 23.29 0.31 -11.17
N LYS A 38 24.41 0.61 -11.84
CA LYS A 38 25.75 0.13 -11.42
C LYS A 38 26.16 0.67 -10.04
N ALA A 39 25.86 1.94 -9.76
CA ALA A 39 26.14 2.56 -8.47
C ALA A 39 25.29 1.91 -7.34
N LEU A 40 23.99 1.76 -7.57
CA LEU A 40 23.09 1.09 -6.62
C LEU A 40 23.50 -0.37 -6.38
N TYR A 41 23.86 -1.11 -7.41
CA TYR A 41 24.38 -2.48 -7.28
C TYR A 41 25.62 -2.55 -6.36
N ARG A 42 26.58 -1.60 -6.52
CA ARG A 42 27.76 -1.54 -5.66
C ARG A 42 27.41 -1.21 -4.21
N LEU A 43 26.44 -0.31 -3.99
CA LEU A 43 25.96 0.05 -2.65
C LEU A 43 25.24 -1.14 -2.00
N GLU A 44 24.46 -1.91 -2.77
CA GLU A 44 23.83 -3.15 -2.34
C GLU A 44 24.89 -4.21 -1.93
N THR A 45 25.93 -4.42 -2.75
CA THR A 45 27.05 -5.34 -2.45
C THR A 45 27.83 -4.93 -1.20
N LYS A 46 27.84 -3.64 -0.85
CA LYS A 46 28.45 -3.09 0.37
C LYS A 46 27.50 -3.07 1.57
N ASP A 47 26.34 -3.69 1.48
CA ASP A 47 25.28 -3.69 2.50
C ASP A 47 24.81 -2.29 2.96
N LYS A 48 25.01 -1.25 2.15
CA LYS A 48 24.54 0.10 2.44
C LYS A 48 23.04 0.27 2.15
N ILE A 49 22.53 -0.52 1.22
CA ILE A 49 21.13 -0.59 0.85
C ILE A 49 20.75 -2.04 0.63
N LYS A 50 19.44 -2.32 0.66
CA LYS A 50 18.91 -3.65 0.35
C LYS A 50 17.90 -3.52 -0.80
N ARG A 51 17.80 -4.58 -1.59
CA ARG A 51 16.89 -4.66 -2.73
C ARG A 51 15.63 -5.44 -2.35
N LEU A 52 14.46 -4.85 -2.62
CA LEU A 52 13.16 -5.49 -2.41
C LEU A 52 12.67 -6.20 -3.67
N SER A 53 12.90 -5.60 -4.84
CA SER A 53 12.54 -6.14 -6.15
C SER A 53 13.33 -5.41 -7.24
N HIS A 54 13.09 -5.74 -8.50
CA HIS A 54 13.76 -5.05 -9.61
C HIS A 54 13.49 -3.54 -9.57
N GLY A 55 14.56 -2.75 -9.38
CA GLY A 55 14.49 -1.29 -9.32
C GLY A 55 13.87 -0.69 -8.06
N ILE A 56 13.62 -1.51 -7.02
CA ILE A 56 13.05 -1.09 -5.74
C ILE A 56 14.03 -1.44 -4.64
N TYR A 57 14.47 -0.45 -3.88
CA TYR A 57 15.45 -0.57 -2.82
C TYR A 57 14.94 0.09 -1.54
N TYR A 58 15.58 -0.18 -0.42
CA TYR A 58 15.34 0.52 0.85
C TYR A 58 16.64 0.72 1.62
N LYS A 59 16.66 1.75 2.48
CA LYS A 59 17.72 1.94 3.46
C LYS A 59 17.47 0.99 4.64
N PRO A 60 18.40 0.10 5.00
CA PRO A 60 18.19 -0.83 6.10
C PRO A 60 17.82 -0.12 7.40
N LYS A 61 16.91 -0.74 8.15
CA LYS A 61 16.49 -0.33 9.48
C LYS A 61 16.70 -1.48 10.43
N PHE A 62 17.30 -1.23 11.57
CA PHE A 62 17.60 -2.27 12.55
C PHE A 62 16.93 -2.02 13.90
N SER A 63 16.31 -3.06 14.44
CA SER A 63 15.84 -3.10 15.81
C SER A 63 16.85 -3.88 16.66
N LYS A 64 17.09 -3.41 17.88
CA LYS A 64 17.94 -4.12 18.86
C LYS A 64 17.37 -5.47 19.28
N ILE A 65 16.05 -5.69 19.12
CA ILE A 65 15.36 -6.88 19.60
C ILE A 65 15.19 -7.92 18.48
N VAL A 66 14.77 -7.47 17.27
CA VAL A 66 14.39 -8.38 16.18
C VAL A 66 15.34 -8.34 14.98
N GLY A 67 16.41 -7.55 15.05
CA GLY A 67 17.35 -7.41 13.93
C GLY A 67 16.84 -6.50 12.83
N GLU A 68 17.07 -6.85 11.57
CA GLU A 68 16.67 -6.05 10.42
C GLU A 68 15.14 -6.00 10.26
N LEU A 69 14.60 -4.79 10.13
CA LEU A 69 13.18 -4.53 9.90
C LEU A 69 12.93 -4.32 8.41
N LEU A 70 12.30 -5.31 7.79
CA LEU A 70 11.86 -5.21 6.39
C LEU A 70 10.64 -4.29 6.28
N PRO A 71 10.57 -3.43 5.24
CA PRO A 71 9.36 -2.69 4.93
C PRO A 71 8.18 -3.64 4.70
N SER A 72 7.02 -3.28 5.22
CA SER A 72 5.80 -4.03 4.99
C SER A 72 5.38 -3.96 3.50
N VAL A 73 4.63 -4.95 3.05
CA VAL A 73 4.13 -4.97 1.66
C VAL A 73 3.23 -3.77 1.37
N GLU A 74 2.53 -3.27 2.39
CA GLU A 74 1.72 -2.04 2.27
C GLU A 74 2.59 -0.81 2.08
N GLU A 75 3.67 -0.65 2.86
CA GLU A 75 4.63 0.46 2.69
C GLU A 75 5.26 0.44 1.30
N ILE A 76 5.59 -0.74 0.79
CA ILE A 76 6.11 -0.91 -0.58
C ILE A 76 5.05 -0.50 -1.61
N ALA A 77 3.80 -0.94 -1.46
CA ALA A 77 2.72 -0.56 -2.37
C ALA A 77 2.46 0.95 -2.36
N GLN A 78 2.47 1.59 -1.17
CA GLN A 78 2.33 3.03 -1.03
C GLN A 78 3.52 3.80 -1.63
N ALA A 79 4.75 3.30 -1.48
CA ALA A 79 5.93 3.91 -2.09
C ALA A 79 5.84 3.87 -3.63
N ILE A 80 5.43 2.73 -4.19
CA ILE A 80 5.20 2.58 -5.62
C ILE A 80 4.11 3.56 -6.11
N ALA A 81 2.99 3.66 -5.39
CA ALA A 81 1.90 4.56 -5.73
C ALA A 81 2.33 6.03 -5.70
N ARG A 82 3.12 6.45 -4.69
CA ARG A 82 3.68 7.80 -4.62
C ARG A 82 4.59 8.12 -5.81
N ARG A 83 5.50 7.20 -6.15
CA ARG A 83 6.38 7.36 -7.32
C ARG A 83 5.57 7.58 -8.60
N ASP A 84 4.51 6.80 -8.77
CA ASP A 84 3.68 6.84 -9.97
C ASP A 84 2.62 7.96 -9.94
N LYS A 85 2.55 8.72 -8.84
CA LYS A 85 1.51 9.74 -8.59
C LYS A 85 0.09 9.17 -8.74
N ALA A 86 -0.08 7.91 -8.33
CA ALA A 86 -1.33 7.16 -8.43
C ALA A 86 -1.95 6.95 -7.05
N ARG A 87 -3.28 6.87 -7.01
CA ARG A 87 -4.03 6.43 -5.82
C ARG A 87 -4.13 4.92 -5.81
N ILE A 88 -4.11 4.34 -4.62
CA ILE A 88 -4.33 2.91 -4.43
C ILE A 88 -5.31 2.65 -3.30
N ILE A 89 -6.13 1.62 -3.47
CA ILE A 89 -7.10 1.14 -2.47
C ILE A 89 -6.93 -0.36 -2.30
N PRO A 90 -6.67 -0.84 -1.06
CA PRO A 90 -6.67 -2.28 -0.76
C PRO A 90 -8.02 -2.91 -1.10
N THR A 91 -8.02 -4.13 -1.64
CA THR A 91 -9.26 -4.84 -2.00
C THR A 91 -9.15 -6.34 -1.74
N GLY A 92 -10.29 -7.03 -1.84
CA GLY A 92 -10.36 -8.47 -1.64
C GLY A 92 -10.04 -8.90 -0.20
N ILE A 93 -9.47 -10.08 -0.05
CA ILE A 93 -9.07 -10.66 1.25
C ILE A 93 -8.15 -9.73 2.03
N TYR A 94 -7.35 -8.90 1.36
CA TYR A 94 -6.48 -7.95 2.05
C TYR A 94 -7.27 -6.86 2.78
N ALA A 95 -8.35 -6.34 2.18
CA ALA A 95 -9.24 -5.39 2.87
C ALA A 95 -9.96 -6.04 4.06
N GLU A 96 -10.38 -7.31 3.93
CA GLU A 96 -10.96 -8.06 5.03
C GLU A 96 -9.96 -8.27 6.18
N ASN A 97 -8.71 -8.61 5.85
CA ASN A 97 -7.66 -8.84 6.84
C ASN A 97 -7.34 -7.57 7.63
N ILE A 98 -7.27 -6.40 6.96
CA ILE A 98 -7.05 -5.10 7.63
C ILE A 98 -8.19 -4.79 8.62
N LEU A 99 -9.43 -5.15 8.29
CA LEU A 99 -10.60 -4.99 9.17
C LEU A 99 -10.75 -6.13 10.19
N GLY A 100 -9.84 -7.12 10.21
CA GLY A 100 -9.94 -8.29 11.10
C GLY A 100 -11.16 -9.18 10.83
N LEU A 101 -11.80 -9.06 9.65
CA LEU A 101 -12.92 -9.91 9.23
C LEU A 101 -12.47 -11.31 8.81
N THR A 102 -11.19 -11.52 8.62
CA THR A 102 -10.56 -12.81 8.34
C THR A 102 -9.19 -12.89 9.00
N THR A 103 -8.81 -14.09 9.41
CA THR A 103 -7.45 -14.41 9.91
C THR A 103 -6.49 -14.79 8.78
N GLN A 104 -7.00 -14.92 7.55
CA GLN A 104 -6.16 -15.26 6.39
C GLN A 104 -5.23 -14.11 6.05
N VAL A 105 -3.92 -14.38 6.07
CA VAL A 105 -2.90 -13.44 5.58
C VAL A 105 -2.65 -13.72 4.10
N PRO A 106 -3.08 -12.83 3.19
CA PRO A 106 -2.94 -13.10 1.77
C PRO A 106 -1.48 -13.03 1.33
N MET A 107 -1.04 -14.02 0.55
CA MET A 107 0.25 -13.98 -0.15
C MET A 107 0.23 -13.05 -1.36
N LYS A 108 -0.96 -12.72 -1.85
CA LYS A 108 -1.20 -11.80 -2.94
C LYS A 108 -2.07 -10.64 -2.46
N LEU A 109 -1.46 -9.46 -2.38
CA LEU A 109 -2.15 -8.24 -2.02
C LEU A 109 -2.61 -7.53 -3.30
N VAL A 110 -3.89 -7.25 -3.39
CA VAL A 110 -4.49 -6.59 -4.57
C VAL A 110 -4.92 -5.18 -4.20
N PHE A 111 -4.49 -4.22 -5.02
CA PHE A 111 -4.87 -2.82 -4.91
C PHE A 111 -5.56 -2.37 -6.20
N LEU A 112 -6.66 -1.65 -6.08
CA LEU A 112 -7.22 -0.86 -7.18
C LEU A 112 -6.40 0.41 -7.32
N THR A 113 -6.19 0.87 -8.57
CA THR A 113 -5.41 2.09 -8.85
C THR A 113 -5.97 2.85 -10.04
N ASP A 114 -5.74 4.17 -10.10
CA ASP A 114 -5.89 5.01 -11.29
C ASP A 114 -4.63 5.02 -12.17
N GLY A 115 -3.54 4.43 -11.68
CA GLY A 115 -2.31 4.24 -12.44
C GLY A 115 -2.32 2.96 -13.29
N ALA A 116 -1.13 2.59 -13.78
CA ALA A 116 -0.95 1.39 -14.62
C ALA A 116 -1.13 0.08 -13.84
N SER A 117 -1.79 -0.88 -14.45
CA SER A 117 -1.86 -2.26 -13.93
C SER A 117 -0.49 -2.92 -14.00
N ARG A 118 -0.07 -3.54 -12.90
CA ARG A 118 1.18 -4.32 -12.84
C ARG A 118 1.21 -5.28 -11.66
N VAL A 119 2.18 -6.17 -11.70
CA VAL A 119 2.48 -7.13 -10.65
C VAL A 119 3.92 -6.94 -10.20
N VAL A 120 4.13 -6.83 -8.89
CA VAL A 120 5.44 -6.73 -8.25
C VAL A 120 5.61 -7.90 -7.29
N LYS A 121 6.67 -8.67 -7.45
CA LYS A 121 7.01 -9.78 -6.55
C LYS A 121 8.00 -9.27 -5.49
N ILE A 122 7.71 -9.54 -4.23
CA ILE A 122 8.54 -9.23 -3.08
C ILE A 122 8.69 -10.54 -2.28
N ASP A 123 9.82 -11.19 -2.41
CA ASP A 123 10.07 -12.53 -1.86
C ASP A 123 8.95 -13.50 -2.24
N ASN A 124 8.26 -14.06 -1.25
CA ASN A 124 7.14 -14.99 -1.41
C ASN A 124 5.78 -14.28 -1.55
N LYS A 125 5.72 -12.95 -1.46
CA LYS A 125 4.49 -12.17 -1.60
C LYS A 125 4.40 -11.49 -2.96
N THR A 126 3.17 -11.16 -3.35
CA THR A 126 2.89 -10.49 -4.61
C THR A 126 2.00 -9.28 -4.37
N ILE A 127 2.40 -8.12 -4.90
CA ILE A 127 1.56 -6.91 -4.97
C ILE A 127 1.00 -6.85 -6.38
N GLN A 128 -0.32 -6.80 -6.50
CA GLN A 128 -1.00 -6.61 -7.78
C GLN A 128 -1.75 -5.29 -7.79
N PHE A 129 -1.40 -4.39 -8.69
CA PHE A 129 -2.16 -3.19 -8.99
C PHE A 129 -3.11 -3.48 -10.15
N LYS A 130 -4.40 -3.19 -9.97
CA LYS A 130 -5.44 -3.33 -10.98
C LYS A 130 -6.05 -1.96 -11.28
N THR A 131 -5.97 -1.51 -12.51
CA THR A 131 -6.63 -0.27 -12.93
C THR A 131 -8.12 -0.36 -12.68
N SER A 132 -8.70 0.68 -12.13
CA SER A 132 -10.11 0.77 -11.79
C SER A 132 -10.72 2.08 -12.26
N VAL A 133 -12.03 2.08 -12.40
CA VAL A 133 -12.78 3.31 -12.76
C VAL A 133 -12.68 4.35 -11.65
N PRO A 134 -12.68 5.67 -11.99
CA PRO A 134 -12.54 6.75 -11.01
C PRO A 134 -13.52 6.67 -9.84
N LYS A 135 -14.77 6.22 -10.09
CA LYS A 135 -15.78 6.04 -9.05
C LYS A 135 -15.30 5.17 -7.88
N ASN A 136 -14.58 4.09 -8.16
CA ASN A 136 -14.10 3.18 -7.12
C ASN A 136 -12.97 3.80 -6.27
N LEU A 137 -12.32 4.84 -6.78
CA LEU A 137 -11.19 5.54 -6.14
C LEU A 137 -11.60 6.90 -5.56
N SER A 138 -12.90 7.25 -5.64
CA SER A 138 -13.44 8.55 -5.20
C SER A 138 -13.89 8.56 -3.74
N THR A 139 -13.70 7.46 -3.02
CA THR A 139 -13.96 7.38 -1.58
C THR A 139 -13.02 8.29 -0.80
N LYS A 140 -13.52 8.87 0.31
CA LYS A 140 -12.81 9.84 1.15
C LYS A 140 -12.33 9.20 2.46
N GLY A 141 -13.17 8.39 3.07
CA GLY A 141 -12.87 7.75 4.35
C GLY A 141 -11.98 6.52 4.17
N LYS A 142 -10.96 6.39 5.01
CA LYS A 142 -10.06 5.23 4.98
C LYS A 142 -10.80 3.96 5.38
N ILE A 143 -11.59 4.01 6.45
CA ILE A 143 -12.32 2.86 6.99
C ILE A 143 -13.50 2.52 6.09
N SER A 144 -14.30 3.51 5.68
CA SER A 144 -15.46 3.29 4.80
C SER A 144 -15.04 2.70 3.45
N THR A 145 -13.87 3.10 2.92
CA THR A 145 -13.30 2.50 1.72
C THR A 145 -13.00 1.01 1.92
N LEU A 146 -12.33 0.65 3.02
CA LEU A 146 -12.01 -0.74 3.35
C LEU A 146 -13.28 -1.58 3.53
N VAL A 147 -14.29 -1.04 4.21
CA VAL A 147 -15.59 -1.70 4.42
C VAL A 147 -16.26 -2.00 3.08
N ILE A 148 -16.30 -1.04 2.16
CA ILE A 148 -16.87 -1.26 0.82
C ILE A 148 -16.11 -2.38 0.08
N GLN A 149 -14.79 -2.39 0.11
CA GLN A 149 -13.99 -3.37 -0.59
C GLN A 149 -14.07 -4.77 0.04
N ALA A 150 -14.07 -4.87 1.37
CA ALA A 150 -14.25 -6.12 2.09
C ALA A 150 -15.63 -6.73 1.82
N LEU A 151 -16.71 -5.95 1.97
CA LEU A 151 -18.06 -6.43 1.71
C LEU A 151 -18.27 -6.85 0.25
N LYS A 152 -17.70 -6.14 -0.73
CA LYS A 152 -17.72 -6.58 -2.14
C LYS A 152 -17.06 -7.95 -2.34
N ASN A 153 -16.01 -8.27 -1.58
CA ASN A 153 -15.33 -9.55 -1.67
C ASN A 153 -16.08 -10.67 -0.94
N ILE A 154 -16.61 -10.38 0.26
CA ILE A 154 -17.42 -11.33 1.06
C ILE A 154 -18.69 -11.71 0.32
N LYS A 155 -19.28 -10.79 -0.46
CA LYS A 155 -20.57 -10.87 -1.15
C LYS A 155 -21.75 -10.91 -0.18
N LYS A 156 -22.91 -10.43 -0.66
CA LYS A 156 -24.12 -10.24 0.16
C LYS A 156 -24.58 -11.51 0.88
N GLU A 157 -24.54 -12.64 0.19
CA GLU A 157 -24.98 -13.94 0.67
C GLU A 157 -24.17 -14.51 1.83
N ASN A 158 -22.95 -14.02 2.02
CA ASN A 158 -22.01 -14.50 3.07
C ASN A 158 -21.92 -13.52 4.26
N VAL A 159 -22.64 -12.40 4.22
CA VAL A 159 -22.65 -11.44 5.32
C VAL A 159 -23.57 -11.95 6.43
N ASN A 160 -23.01 -12.07 7.63
CA ASN A 160 -23.73 -12.46 8.85
C ASN A 160 -23.68 -11.35 9.91
N GLU A 161 -24.39 -11.55 11.02
CA GLU A 161 -24.49 -10.58 12.10
C GLU A 161 -23.12 -10.22 12.72
N ALA A 162 -22.23 -11.21 12.88
CA ALA A 162 -20.90 -10.99 13.44
C ALA A 162 -20.06 -10.04 12.56
N ILE A 163 -20.13 -10.22 11.23
CA ILE A 163 -19.45 -9.33 10.27
C ILE A 163 -20.04 -7.92 10.37
N ILE A 164 -21.36 -7.78 10.48
CA ILE A 164 -22.03 -6.45 10.58
C ILE A 164 -21.58 -5.75 11.85
N GLN A 165 -21.60 -6.41 13.01
CA GLN A 165 -21.16 -5.83 14.28
C GLN A 165 -19.70 -5.38 14.26
N GLN A 166 -18.82 -6.16 13.63
CA GLN A 166 -17.42 -5.77 13.48
C GLN A 166 -17.24 -4.57 12.56
N ILE A 167 -17.99 -4.50 11.46
CA ILE A 167 -18.00 -3.35 10.55
C ILE A 167 -18.51 -2.10 11.26
N GLU A 168 -19.62 -2.19 12.01
CA GLU A 168 -20.18 -1.08 12.78
C GLU A 168 -19.15 -0.55 13.80
N LYS A 169 -18.42 -1.46 14.48
CA LYS A 169 -17.33 -1.09 15.39
C LYS A 169 -16.21 -0.31 14.70
N HIS A 170 -15.83 -0.70 13.47
CA HIS A 170 -14.84 0.05 12.70
C HIS A 170 -15.36 1.40 12.26
N LEU A 171 -16.59 1.46 11.74
CA LEU A 171 -17.19 2.69 11.23
C LEU A 171 -17.36 3.78 12.30
N LYS A 172 -17.47 3.44 13.59
CA LYS A 172 -17.43 4.41 14.71
C LYS A 172 -16.15 5.26 14.75
N ASN A 173 -15.06 4.78 14.14
CA ASN A 173 -13.79 5.52 14.04
C ASN A 173 -13.66 6.29 12.71
N GLU A 174 -14.72 6.33 11.88
CA GLU A 174 -14.77 7.12 10.65
C GLU A 174 -15.70 8.31 10.84
N SER A 175 -15.41 9.43 10.16
CA SER A 175 -16.30 10.57 10.22
C SER A 175 -17.64 10.30 9.52
N LYS A 176 -18.73 10.76 10.12
CA LYS A 176 -20.08 10.62 9.56
C LYS A 176 -20.17 11.20 8.14
N GLU A 177 -19.49 12.32 7.89
CA GLU A 177 -19.42 12.94 6.56
C GLU A 177 -18.83 11.98 5.52
N ASN A 178 -17.70 11.33 5.85
CA ASN A 178 -17.05 10.37 4.98
C ASN A 178 -17.94 9.14 4.73
N ILE A 179 -18.57 8.60 5.78
CA ILE A 179 -19.49 7.46 5.66
C ILE A 179 -20.64 7.81 4.71
N LEU A 180 -21.29 8.97 4.89
CA LEU A 180 -22.40 9.42 4.06
C LEU A 180 -21.98 9.66 2.59
N HIS A 181 -20.78 10.21 2.38
CA HIS A 181 -20.23 10.39 1.05
C HIS A 181 -19.97 9.05 0.35
N ASP A 182 -19.23 8.16 1.03
CA ASP A 182 -18.73 6.91 0.44
C ASP A 182 -19.85 5.88 0.26
N ALA A 183 -20.86 5.88 1.13
CA ALA A 183 -22.05 5.05 0.99
C ALA A 183 -22.78 5.28 -0.34
N LYS A 184 -22.75 6.50 -0.89
CA LYS A 184 -23.34 6.82 -2.22
C LYS A 184 -22.61 6.15 -3.37
N LEU A 185 -21.32 5.79 -3.17
CA LEU A 185 -20.48 5.14 -4.17
C LEU A 185 -20.59 3.61 -4.12
N ALA A 186 -21.16 3.07 -3.04
CA ALA A 186 -21.29 1.64 -2.78
C ALA A 186 -22.55 1.04 -3.45
N PRO A 187 -22.59 -0.29 -3.68
CA PRO A 187 -23.82 -1.00 -3.98
C PRO A 187 -24.88 -0.80 -2.90
N GLU A 188 -26.18 -0.79 -3.28
CA GLU A 188 -27.29 -0.46 -2.39
C GLU A 188 -27.32 -1.27 -1.08
N TRP A 189 -27.01 -2.57 -1.14
CA TRP A 189 -26.98 -3.41 0.05
C TRP A 189 -25.83 -3.06 1.02
N ILE A 190 -24.67 -2.63 0.51
CA ILE A 190 -23.55 -2.14 1.33
C ILE A 190 -23.90 -0.77 1.91
N ARG A 191 -24.49 0.11 1.09
CA ARG A 191 -24.97 1.41 1.53
C ARG A 191 -25.88 1.30 2.73
N LYS A 192 -26.86 0.38 2.71
CA LYS A 192 -27.78 0.16 3.84
C LYS A 192 -27.04 -0.22 5.13
N ILE A 193 -26.04 -1.09 5.04
CA ILE A 193 -25.21 -1.48 6.21
C ILE A 193 -24.45 -0.26 6.75
N MET A 194 -23.82 0.53 5.86
CA MET A 194 -23.05 1.71 6.28
C MET A 194 -23.93 2.80 6.91
N LEU A 195 -25.13 3.06 6.36
CA LEU A 195 -26.02 4.09 6.89
C LEU A 195 -26.61 3.69 8.26
N LYS A 196 -26.96 2.42 8.46
CA LYS A 196 -27.44 1.93 9.76
C LYS A 196 -26.45 2.22 10.90
N SER A 197 -25.15 2.19 10.63
CA SER A 197 -24.14 2.52 11.64
C SER A 197 -24.13 3.99 12.06
N THR A 198 -24.69 4.90 11.25
CA THR A 198 -24.77 6.34 11.54
C THR A 198 -26.06 6.76 12.27
N GLU A 199 -27.04 5.84 12.38
CA GLU A 199 -28.32 6.09 13.05
C GLU A 199 -28.30 5.69 14.52
N ASN A 200 -27.32 4.89 14.94
CA ASN A 200 -27.17 4.36 16.29
C ASN A 200 -26.25 5.22 17.19
N GLU A 201 -25.92 6.43 16.78
CA GLU A 201 -25.29 7.48 17.56
C GLU A 201 -26.31 8.55 17.97
#